data_f7029c1150f76c88e055a28ed110240c
#
_entry.id   f7029c1150f76c88e055a28ed110240c
#
_cell.length_a   1.000
_cell.length_b   1.000
_cell.length_c   1.000
_cell.angle_alpha   90.00
_cell.angle_beta   90.00
_cell.angle_gamma   90.00
#
_symmetry.space_group_name_H-M   'P 1'
#
loop_
_entity.id
_entity.type
_entity.pdbx_description
1 polymer ?
#
loop_
_entity_poly.entity_id
_entity_poly.type
_entity_poly.pdbx_seq_one_letter_code
_entity_poly.pdbx_strand_id
1 'polypeptide(L)'
;MATWEDVERIALGLPETDEGTSHGNRSWRVKDKGFVWERPLRRPDLEALGDSAPDGPILGARVEHLVAKEAMLADDPSVYFTTPHFDGYPAVLVRLDRIALDDLDEVIVEAWLARAPKRLADAYLDN
;
A
#
# COMPACT_ATOMS: atom_id res chain seq x y z
N MET A 1 5.81 6.80 -13.20
CA MET A 1 6.58 5.74 -12.53
C MET A 1 7.04 6.17 -11.16
N ALA A 2 6.89 5.31 -10.19
CA ALA A 2 7.28 5.61 -8.83
C ALA A 2 8.38 4.65 -8.37
N THR A 3 9.11 5.06 -7.33
CA THR A 3 10.23 4.29 -6.78
C THR A 3 10.06 4.13 -5.28
N TRP A 4 10.88 3.26 -4.67
CA TRP A 4 10.89 3.11 -3.22
C TRP A 4 11.30 4.41 -2.51
N GLU A 5 12.13 5.23 -3.15
CA GLU A 5 12.50 6.53 -2.61
C GLU A 5 11.28 7.46 -2.52
N ASP A 6 10.39 7.39 -3.51
CA ASP A 6 9.13 8.15 -3.49
C ASP A 6 8.24 7.67 -2.34
N VAL A 7 8.13 6.34 -2.15
CA VAL A 7 7.35 5.77 -1.06
C VAL A 7 7.88 6.26 0.29
N GLU A 8 9.19 6.17 0.49
CA GLU A 8 9.84 6.61 1.72
C GLU A 8 9.57 8.10 1.99
N ARG A 9 9.77 8.94 0.99
CA ARG A 9 9.58 10.38 1.12
C ARG A 9 8.14 10.72 1.51
N ILE A 10 7.17 10.12 0.82
CA ILE A 10 5.76 10.39 1.09
C ILE A 10 5.35 9.86 2.46
N ALA A 11 5.71 8.62 2.76
CA ALA A 11 5.31 7.98 4.01
C ALA A 11 5.91 8.69 5.23
N LEU A 12 7.21 8.98 5.18
CA LEU A 12 7.88 9.63 6.30
C LEU A 12 7.52 11.10 6.45
N GLY A 13 6.90 11.69 5.43
CA GLY A 13 6.33 13.03 5.52
C GLY A 13 5.02 13.09 6.31
N LEU A 14 4.41 11.95 6.60
CA LEU A 14 3.16 11.91 7.36
C LEU A 14 3.42 11.88 8.87
N PRO A 15 2.49 12.43 9.69
CA PRO A 15 2.70 12.54 11.13
C PRO A 15 2.95 11.19 11.83
N GLU A 16 3.90 11.19 12.74
CA GLU A 16 4.23 10.08 13.63
C GLU A 16 4.46 8.76 12.90
N THR A 17 5.08 8.85 11.73
CA THR A 17 5.40 7.70 10.89
C THR A 17 6.88 7.36 11.03
N ASP A 18 7.18 6.08 11.16
CA ASP A 18 8.56 5.59 11.14
C ASP A 18 8.68 4.41 10.19
N GLU A 19 9.92 4.08 9.86
CA GLU A 19 10.24 2.94 9.02
C GLU A 19 10.79 1.82 9.89
N GLY A 20 10.36 0.60 9.59
CA GLY A 20 10.87 -0.60 10.23
C GLY A 20 10.92 -1.74 9.24
N THR A 21 11.01 -2.95 9.76
CA THR A 21 10.99 -4.15 8.93
C THR A 21 9.88 -5.08 9.40
N SER A 22 9.31 -5.81 8.45
CA SER A 22 8.32 -6.84 8.72
C SER A 22 8.62 -7.99 7.77
N HIS A 23 8.86 -9.18 8.32
CA HIS A 23 9.23 -10.36 7.53
C HIS A 23 10.43 -10.12 6.61
N GLY A 24 11.38 -9.30 7.08
CA GLY A 24 12.59 -9.00 6.32
C GLY A 24 12.45 -7.91 5.27
N ASN A 25 11.29 -7.29 5.15
CA ASN A 25 11.01 -6.25 4.16
C ASN A 25 10.73 -4.91 4.83
N ARG A 26 10.97 -3.82 4.12
CA ARG A 26 10.71 -2.49 4.66
C ARG A 26 9.21 -2.31 4.89
N SER A 27 8.88 -1.65 6.00
CA SER A 27 7.49 -1.36 6.36
C SER A 27 7.43 0.04 6.97
N TRP A 28 6.44 0.82 6.58
CA TRP A 28 6.22 2.15 7.15
C TRP A 28 5.00 2.09 8.05
N ARG A 29 5.15 2.62 9.26
CA ARG A 29 4.18 2.43 10.34
C ARG A 29 3.78 3.74 10.97
N VAL A 30 2.54 3.82 11.44
CA VAL A 30 2.04 4.89 12.29
C VAL A 30 1.58 4.24 13.60
N LYS A 31 2.14 4.66 14.73
CA LYS A 31 1.84 4.07 16.04
C LYS A 31 1.95 2.53 16.02
N ASP A 32 3.05 2.04 15.46
CA ASP A 32 3.38 0.61 15.34
C ASP A 32 2.47 -0.20 14.41
N LYS A 33 1.58 0.47 13.67
CA LYS A 33 0.70 -0.20 12.71
C LYS A 33 1.18 0.06 11.29
N GLY A 34 1.60 -1.01 10.60
CA GLY A 34 2.04 -0.90 9.21
C GLY A 34 0.90 -0.46 8.30
N PHE A 35 1.15 0.52 7.45
CA PHE A 35 0.15 0.98 6.51
C PHE A 35 0.57 0.80 5.05
N VAL A 36 1.87 0.85 4.75
CA VAL A 36 2.41 0.46 3.44
C VAL A 36 3.71 -0.32 3.68
N TRP A 37 4.02 -1.25 2.79
CA TRP A 37 5.20 -2.11 2.95
C TRP A 37 5.66 -2.66 1.61
N GLU A 38 6.93 -3.09 1.56
CA GLU A 38 7.45 -3.85 0.44
C GLU A 38 6.84 -5.24 0.47
N ARG A 39 6.21 -5.65 -0.63
CA ARG A 39 5.55 -6.97 -0.68
C ARG A 39 6.02 -7.75 -1.92
N PRO A 40 7.22 -8.35 -1.83
CA PRO A 40 7.66 -9.19 -2.95
C PRO A 40 6.72 -10.38 -3.14
N LEU A 41 6.48 -10.73 -4.38
CA LEU A 41 5.61 -11.86 -4.68
C LEU A 41 6.31 -13.16 -4.32
N ARG A 42 5.55 -14.07 -3.72
CA ARG A 42 6.03 -15.37 -3.31
C ARG A 42 5.49 -16.42 -4.27
N ARG A 43 5.98 -17.64 -4.13
CA ARG A 43 5.58 -18.73 -5.02
C ARG A 43 4.06 -18.92 -5.14
N PRO A 44 3.28 -18.96 -4.05
CA PRO A 44 1.83 -19.08 -4.19
C PRO A 44 1.19 -17.92 -4.94
N ASP A 45 1.73 -16.71 -4.79
CA ASP A 45 1.25 -15.53 -5.51
C ASP A 45 1.50 -15.69 -7.00
N LEU A 46 2.71 -16.13 -7.36
CA LEU A 46 3.09 -16.33 -8.76
C LEU A 46 2.23 -17.41 -9.42
N GLU A 47 1.95 -18.48 -8.69
CA GLU A 47 1.08 -19.55 -9.19
C GLU A 47 -0.34 -19.04 -9.43
N ALA A 48 -0.87 -18.21 -8.52
CA ALA A 48 -2.21 -17.65 -8.64
C ALA A 48 -2.33 -16.65 -9.78
N LEU A 49 -1.29 -15.83 -9.99
CA LEU A 49 -1.30 -14.80 -11.03
C LEU A 49 -0.91 -15.31 -12.40
N GLY A 50 -0.12 -16.38 -12.45
CA GLY A 50 0.33 -16.96 -13.72
C GLY A 50 1.04 -15.94 -14.59
N ASP A 51 0.63 -15.84 -15.85
CA ASP A 51 1.24 -14.92 -16.80
C ASP A 51 0.98 -13.45 -16.48
N SER A 52 0.02 -13.17 -15.58
CA SER A 52 -0.29 -11.81 -15.15
C SER A 52 0.65 -11.30 -14.07
N ALA A 53 1.54 -12.14 -13.53
CA ALA A 53 2.43 -11.74 -12.45
C ALA A 53 3.38 -10.63 -12.91
N PRO A 54 3.43 -9.50 -12.16
CA PRO A 54 4.37 -8.42 -12.51
C PRO A 54 5.80 -8.79 -12.15
N ASP A 55 6.74 -8.24 -12.90
CA ASP A 55 8.18 -8.45 -12.66
C ASP A 55 8.80 -7.36 -11.79
N GLY A 56 8.11 -6.23 -11.65
CA GLY A 56 8.64 -5.06 -10.95
C GLY A 56 8.36 -5.05 -9.45
N PRO A 57 8.71 -3.95 -8.79
CA PRO A 57 8.50 -3.83 -7.35
C PRO A 57 7.02 -3.71 -7.00
N ILE A 58 6.63 -4.35 -5.91
CA ILE A 58 5.25 -4.40 -5.45
C ILE A 58 5.14 -3.75 -4.07
N LEU A 59 4.22 -2.79 -3.95
CA LEU A 59 3.90 -2.14 -2.69
C LEU A 59 2.61 -2.74 -2.14
N GLY A 60 2.59 -3.10 -0.85
CA GLY A 60 1.36 -3.43 -0.16
C GLY A 60 0.81 -2.18 0.49
N ALA A 61 -0.48 -1.94 0.43
CA ALA A 61 -1.11 -0.76 1.01
C ALA A 61 -2.44 -1.11 1.68
N ARG A 62 -2.61 -0.67 2.92
CA ARG A 62 -3.89 -0.81 3.62
C ARG A 62 -4.92 0.12 2.99
N VAL A 63 -6.16 -0.32 3.03
CA VAL A 63 -7.29 0.50 2.62
C VAL A 63 -8.32 0.51 3.75
N GLU A 64 -9.26 1.43 3.68
CA GLU A 64 -10.21 1.64 4.76
C GLU A 64 -11.10 0.42 5.02
N HIS A 65 -11.58 -0.19 3.94
CA HIS A 65 -12.47 -1.37 4.04
C HIS A 65 -12.51 -2.11 2.70
N LEU A 66 -13.20 -3.24 2.68
CA LEU A 66 -13.25 -4.09 1.49
C LEU A 66 -13.94 -3.44 0.28
N VAL A 67 -14.91 -2.55 0.50
CA VAL A 67 -15.56 -1.83 -0.58
C VAL A 67 -14.56 -0.91 -1.29
N ALA A 68 -13.72 -0.21 -0.50
CA ALA A 68 -12.66 0.63 -1.07
C ALA A 68 -11.67 -0.21 -1.88
N LYS A 69 -11.33 -1.40 -1.38
CA LYS A 69 -10.45 -2.33 -2.08
C LYS A 69 -11.03 -2.71 -3.45
N GLU A 70 -12.30 -3.11 -3.47
CA GLU A 70 -12.96 -3.50 -4.72
C GLU A 70 -13.00 -2.35 -5.72
N ALA A 71 -13.27 -1.13 -5.24
CA ALA A 71 -13.30 0.06 -6.08
C ALA A 71 -11.95 0.32 -6.74
N MET A 72 -10.86 0.19 -6.00
CA MET A 72 -9.51 0.38 -6.55
C MET A 72 -9.17 -0.67 -7.59
N LEU A 73 -9.50 -1.94 -7.31
CA LEU A 73 -9.23 -3.04 -8.23
C LEU A 73 -9.99 -2.87 -9.55
N ALA A 74 -11.20 -2.34 -9.48
CA ALA A 74 -12.03 -2.08 -10.67
C ALA A 74 -11.58 -0.82 -11.43
N ASP A 75 -11.09 0.18 -10.71
CA ASP A 75 -10.72 1.48 -11.28
C ASP A 75 -9.51 1.37 -12.20
N ASP A 76 -8.46 0.68 -11.75
CA ASP A 76 -7.24 0.57 -12.56
C ASP A 76 -6.53 -0.76 -12.32
N PRO A 77 -6.98 -1.82 -13.01
CA PRO A 77 -6.36 -3.14 -12.85
C PRO A 77 -4.95 -3.25 -13.40
N SER A 78 -4.48 -2.23 -14.13
CA SER A 78 -3.09 -2.20 -14.59
C SER A 78 -2.13 -1.79 -13.48
N VAL A 79 -2.64 -1.18 -12.42
CA VAL A 79 -1.85 -0.70 -11.27
C VAL A 79 -2.17 -1.50 -10.01
N TYR A 80 -3.45 -1.70 -9.69
CA TYR A 80 -3.88 -2.36 -8.45
C TYR A 80 -4.30 -3.78 -8.69
N PHE A 81 -3.87 -4.69 -7.81
CA PHE A 81 -4.24 -6.10 -7.91
C PHE A 81 -4.27 -6.74 -6.53
N THR A 82 -4.66 -8.00 -6.47
CA THR A 82 -4.69 -8.75 -5.22
C THR A 82 -4.30 -10.20 -5.50
N THR A 83 -4.05 -10.95 -4.44
CA THR A 83 -3.76 -12.38 -4.51
C THR A 83 -4.63 -13.10 -3.49
N PRO A 84 -4.77 -14.44 -3.58
CA PRO A 84 -5.56 -15.19 -2.61
C PRO A 84 -5.13 -14.97 -1.16
N HIS A 85 -3.83 -14.70 -0.94
CA HIS A 85 -3.32 -14.41 0.41
C HIS A 85 -4.06 -13.22 1.06
N PHE A 86 -4.51 -12.27 0.25
CA PHE A 86 -5.18 -11.06 0.74
C PHE A 86 -6.71 -11.09 0.59
N ASP A 87 -7.28 -12.25 0.26
CA ASP A 87 -8.74 -12.36 0.18
C ASP A 87 -9.38 -12.01 1.52
N GLY A 88 -10.39 -11.14 1.48
CA GLY A 88 -11.08 -10.71 2.68
C GLY A 88 -10.28 -9.75 3.57
N TYR A 89 -9.08 -9.34 3.16
CA TYR A 89 -8.24 -8.44 3.92
C TYR A 89 -8.22 -7.05 3.27
N PRO A 90 -8.38 -5.96 4.05
CA PRO A 90 -8.46 -4.61 3.48
C PRO A 90 -7.08 -4.05 3.12
N ALA A 91 -6.48 -4.65 2.11
CA ALA A 91 -5.20 -4.21 1.54
C ALA A 91 -5.18 -4.53 0.06
N VAL A 92 -4.47 -3.72 -0.71
CA VAL A 92 -4.25 -3.95 -2.14
C VAL A 92 -2.76 -4.04 -2.41
N LEU A 93 -2.42 -4.64 -3.54
CA LEU A 93 -1.06 -4.65 -4.05
C LEU A 93 -0.97 -3.65 -5.18
N VAL A 94 0.14 -2.93 -5.25
CA VAL A 94 0.34 -1.83 -6.20
C VAL A 94 1.58 -2.12 -7.03
N ARG A 95 1.44 -2.04 -8.36
CA ARG A 95 2.58 -2.11 -9.27
C ARG A 95 3.29 -0.77 -9.23
N LEU A 96 4.35 -0.70 -8.45
CA LEU A 96 5.03 0.57 -8.18
C LEU A 96 5.59 1.21 -9.45
N ASP A 97 6.04 0.39 -10.40
CA ASP A 97 6.57 0.88 -11.66
C ASP A 97 5.49 1.33 -12.66
N ARG A 98 4.22 1.20 -12.31
CA ARG A 98 3.10 1.57 -13.15
C ARG A 98 2.28 2.74 -12.60
N ILE A 99 2.35 2.99 -11.30
CA ILE A 99 1.52 4.01 -10.66
C ILE A 99 2.09 5.42 -10.94
N ALA A 100 1.20 6.37 -11.20
CA ALA A 100 1.57 7.78 -11.30
C ALA A 100 1.90 8.32 -9.91
N LEU A 101 2.80 9.29 -9.84
CA LEU A 101 3.25 9.82 -8.55
C LEU A 101 2.12 10.45 -7.73
N ASP A 102 1.21 11.16 -8.39
CA ASP A 102 0.05 11.76 -7.71
C ASP A 102 -0.87 10.69 -7.11
N ASP A 103 -1.06 9.59 -7.83
CA ASP A 103 -1.88 8.47 -7.35
C ASP A 103 -1.19 7.76 -6.19
N LEU A 104 0.13 7.62 -6.25
CA LEU A 104 0.90 7.03 -5.16
C LEU A 104 0.74 7.83 -3.87
N ASP A 105 0.80 9.17 -3.99
CA ASP A 105 0.61 10.05 -2.84
C ASP A 105 -0.76 9.80 -2.19
N GLU A 106 -1.82 9.73 -2.98
CA GLU A 106 -3.16 9.46 -2.48
C GLU A 106 -3.26 8.08 -1.81
N VAL A 107 -2.69 7.05 -2.44
CA VAL A 107 -2.71 5.69 -1.90
C VAL A 107 -2.04 5.64 -0.53
N ILE A 108 -0.89 6.27 -0.40
CA ILE A 108 -0.14 6.26 0.86
C ILE A 108 -0.87 7.06 1.95
N VAL A 109 -1.40 8.23 1.61
CA VAL A 109 -2.18 9.04 2.56
C VAL A 109 -3.43 8.29 3.03
N GLU A 110 -4.16 7.67 2.12
CA GLU A 110 -5.36 6.90 2.48
C GLU A 110 -5.00 5.69 3.36
N ALA A 111 -3.87 5.03 3.08
CA ALA A 111 -3.39 3.91 3.88
C ALA A 111 -3.05 4.38 5.30
N TRP A 112 -2.39 5.53 5.42
CA TRP A 112 -2.08 6.14 6.71
C TRP A 112 -3.36 6.47 7.49
N LEU A 113 -4.34 7.09 6.81
CA LEU A 113 -5.63 7.43 7.44
C LEU A 113 -6.37 6.18 7.93
N ALA A 114 -6.23 5.06 7.22
CA ALA A 114 -6.87 3.81 7.60
C ALA A 114 -6.27 3.21 8.88
N ARG A 115 -5.03 3.54 9.20
CA ARG A 115 -4.31 2.95 10.35
C ARG A 115 -4.03 3.92 11.47
N ALA A 116 -4.02 5.23 11.20
CA ALA A 116 -3.72 6.24 12.21
C ALA A 116 -4.82 6.27 13.28
N PRO A 117 -4.45 6.50 14.55
CA PRO A 117 -5.47 6.76 15.57
C PRO A 117 -6.36 7.92 15.16
N LYS A 118 -7.62 7.87 15.57
CA LYS A 118 -8.60 8.91 15.21
C LYS A 118 -8.10 10.32 15.49
N ARG A 119 -7.44 10.54 16.61
CA ARG A 119 -6.88 11.83 17.00
C ARG A 119 -5.92 12.37 15.94
N LEU A 120 -5.01 11.53 15.47
CA LEU A 120 -4.03 11.92 14.45
C LEU A 120 -4.69 12.14 13.09
N ALA A 121 -5.61 11.26 12.71
CA ALA A 121 -6.31 11.37 11.44
C ALA A 121 -7.13 12.65 11.38
N ASP A 122 -7.87 12.96 12.45
CA ASP A 122 -8.68 14.18 12.54
C ASP A 122 -7.80 15.43 12.47
N ALA A 123 -6.68 15.44 13.19
CA ALA A 123 -5.76 16.58 13.17
C ALA A 123 -5.16 16.80 11.77
N TYR A 124 -4.84 15.73 11.07
CA TYR A 124 -4.31 15.80 9.71
C TYR A 124 -5.35 16.39 8.74
N LEU A 125 -6.59 15.93 8.85
CA LEU A 125 -7.67 16.38 7.96
C LEU A 125 -8.10 17.82 8.22
N ASP A 126 -7.91 18.31 9.45
CA ASP A 126 -8.28 19.68 9.85
C ASP A 126 -7.27 20.75 9.41
N ASN A 127 -6.11 20.33 8.91
CA ASN A 127 -5.08 21.28 8.47
C ASN A 127 -5.27 21.71 7.02
#